data_50f99f69f928dba068c269a27650f115
#
_entry.id   50f99f69f928dba068c269a27650f115
#
_cell.length_a   1.000
_cell.length_b   1.000
_cell.length_c   1.000
_cell.angle_alpha   90.00
_cell.angle_beta   90.00
_cell.angle_gamma   90.00
#
_symmetry.space_group_name_H-M   'P 1'
#
loop_
_entity.id
_entity.type
_entity.pdbx_description
1 polymer ?
#
loop_
_entity_poly.entity_id
_entity_poly.type
_entity_poly.pdbx_seq_one_letter_code
_entity_poly.pdbx_strand_id
1 'polypeptide(L)'
;MELIEQVINRHNMMRALQQVRQNKGSAGVDRMQVSELYDHLTKNRESIEQSLLNGTYLPQPILGVEIPKSNGKTRLLGVPTVVDRMLQQAVGQVLANRFEMDFENYSYGFRPNKNARQAVLKALEYINSGYQDIIDIDLKSFFDEVDHCILLQLLYRRVKCPLTLRLIRKWLRAPILINGKLVKRRKGVPQGSPLSPILSNIMLDELDKELDRSGLKSVRYADDFSMYCKSQWHARKTGNEIFLFLKSKLRLPINREKSGIRRPVNFSLLGYGFVPTYKKGEKGKYQLVVSC
;
A
#
# COMPACT_ATOMS: atom_id res chain seq x y z
N MET A 1 6.97 26.02 -6.95
CA MET A 1 5.94 25.30 -7.75
C MET A 1 5.08 24.51 -6.78
N GLU A 2 3.79 24.79 -6.75
CA GLU A 2 2.84 24.01 -5.95
C GLU A 2 2.78 22.54 -6.40
N LEU A 3 2.35 21.65 -5.50
CA LEU A 3 2.35 20.21 -5.84
C LEU A 3 1.39 19.91 -6.98
N ILE A 4 0.25 20.62 -7.06
CA ILE A 4 -0.70 20.44 -8.17
C ILE A 4 -0.08 20.83 -9.53
N GLU A 5 0.77 21.84 -9.59
CA GLU A 5 1.49 22.24 -10.80
C GLU A 5 2.50 21.16 -11.23
N GLN A 6 3.17 20.51 -10.26
CA GLN A 6 4.03 19.36 -10.55
C GLN A 6 3.23 18.18 -11.09
N VAL A 7 2.02 17.94 -10.60
CA VAL A 7 1.12 16.88 -11.07
C VAL A 7 0.74 17.09 -12.53
N ILE A 8 0.29 18.29 -12.90
CA ILE A 8 -0.15 18.63 -14.26
C ILE A 8 1.01 18.91 -15.23
N ASN A 9 2.25 18.94 -14.74
CA ASN A 9 3.41 19.13 -15.61
C ASN A 9 3.39 18.13 -16.77
N ARG A 10 3.64 18.61 -17.98
CA ARG A 10 3.55 17.82 -19.22
C ARG A 10 4.34 16.51 -19.14
N HIS A 11 5.57 16.56 -18.64
CA HIS A 11 6.40 15.36 -18.52
C HIS A 11 5.80 14.35 -17.54
N ASN A 12 5.32 14.80 -16.37
CA ASN A 12 4.69 13.94 -15.38
C ASN A 12 3.40 13.30 -15.91
N MET A 13 2.55 14.08 -16.59
CA MET A 13 1.31 13.60 -17.20
C MET A 13 1.58 12.58 -18.32
N MET A 14 2.59 12.80 -19.16
CA MET A 14 2.99 11.85 -20.21
C MET A 14 3.51 10.53 -19.63
N ARG A 15 4.31 10.57 -18.56
CA ARG A 15 4.74 9.35 -17.85
C ARG A 15 3.54 8.59 -17.27
N ALA A 16 2.59 9.31 -16.67
CA ALA A 16 1.37 8.70 -16.12
C ALA A 16 0.52 8.04 -17.21
N LEU A 17 0.34 8.71 -18.35
CA LEU A 17 -0.33 8.17 -19.53
C LEU A 17 0.35 6.87 -20.03
N GLN A 18 1.67 6.89 -20.19
CA GLN A 18 2.44 5.72 -20.63
C GLN A 18 2.28 4.55 -19.66
N GLN A 19 2.37 4.80 -18.35
CA GLN A 19 2.20 3.77 -17.33
C GLN A 19 0.82 3.14 -17.36
N VAL A 20 -0.25 3.93 -17.50
CA VAL A 20 -1.62 3.42 -17.59
C VAL A 20 -1.81 2.59 -18.87
N ARG A 21 -1.23 3.02 -20.01
CA ARG A 21 -1.26 2.25 -21.25
C ARG A 21 -0.52 0.92 -21.15
N GLN A 22 0.64 0.89 -20.52
CA GLN A 22 1.43 -0.33 -20.30
C GLN A 22 0.71 -1.34 -19.41
N ASN A 23 -0.02 -0.86 -18.39
CA ASN A 23 -0.75 -1.71 -17.46
C ASN A 23 -2.01 -2.36 -18.07
N LYS A 24 -2.50 -1.92 -19.23
CA LYS A 24 -3.61 -2.52 -19.99
C LYS A 24 -4.86 -2.86 -19.15
N GLY A 25 -5.20 -2.06 -18.16
CA GLY A 25 -6.33 -2.35 -17.27
C GLY A 25 -7.71 -2.19 -17.95
N SER A 26 -8.73 -2.81 -17.37
CA SER A 26 -10.12 -2.76 -17.84
C SER A 26 -10.73 -1.35 -17.82
N ALA A 27 -11.79 -1.10 -18.58
CA ALA A 27 -12.57 0.13 -18.52
C ALA A 27 -13.23 0.33 -17.14
N GLY A 28 -13.47 1.58 -16.76
CA GLY A 28 -14.26 1.94 -15.59
C GLY A 28 -15.78 1.98 -15.88
N VAL A 29 -16.52 2.74 -15.06
CA VAL A 29 -17.97 2.91 -15.21
C VAL A 29 -18.37 3.59 -16.51
N ASP A 30 -17.51 4.40 -17.09
CA ASP A 30 -17.67 5.12 -18.35
C ASP A 30 -17.42 4.25 -19.60
N ARG A 31 -16.96 3.02 -19.41
CA ARG A 31 -16.62 2.05 -20.45
C ARG A 31 -15.48 2.49 -21.39
N MET A 32 -14.81 3.62 -21.14
CA MET A 32 -13.69 4.09 -21.94
C MET A 32 -12.53 3.10 -21.83
N GLN A 33 -11.97 2.71 -22.98
CA GLN A 33 -10.81 1.81 -23.04
C GLN A 33 -9.50 2.60 -22.87
N VAL A 34 -8.44 1.91 -22.44
CA VAL A 34 -7.11 2.50 -22.30
C VAL A 34 -6.56 3.01 -23.64
N SER A 35 -6.93 2.38 -24.76
CA SER A 35 -6.55 2.81 -26.12
C SER A 35 -7.09 4.19 -26.47
N GLU A 36 -8.25 4.57 -25.95
CA GLU A 36 -8.94 5.83 -26.25
C GLU A 36 -8.39 7.01 -25.40
N LEU A 37 -7.59 6.73 -24.38
CA LEU A 37 -7.10 7.74 -23.42
C LEU A 37 -6.30 8.85 -24.11
N TYR A 38 -5.45 8.51 -25.06
CA TYR A 38 -4.61 9.51 -25.76
C TYR A 38 -5.47 10.52 -26.54
N ASP A 39 -6.42 10.04 -27.32
CA ASP A 39 -7.31 10.89 -28.13
C ASP A 39 -8.24 11.72 -27.24
N HIS A 40 -8.72 11.14 -26.14
CA HIS A 40 -9.49 11.86 -25.13
C HIS A 40 -8.70 13.03 -24.53
N LEU A 41 -7.46 12.79 -24.15
CA LEU A 41 -6.59 13.84 -23.60
C LEU A 41 -6.25 14.92 -24.61
N THR A 42 -6.01 14.55 -25.88
CA THR A 42 -5.73 15.52 -26.92
C THR A 42 -6.87 16.54 -27.06
N LYS A 43 -8.11 16.10 -26.87
CA LYS A 43 -9.31 16.95 -26.97
C LYS A 43 -9.65 17.70 -25.69
N ASN A 44 -9.36 17.12 -24.51
CA ASN A 44 -9.90 17.60 -23.23
C ASN A 44 -8.82 18.06 -22.24
N ARG A 45 -7.55 18.05 -22.63
CA ARG A 45 -6.42 18.33 -21.71
C ARG A 45 -6.58 19.64 -20.96
N GLU A 46 -6.82 20.74 -21.68
CA GLU A 46 -6.94 22.07 -21.07
C GLU A 46 -8.08 22.13 -20.05
N SER A 47 -9.23 21.57 -20.39
CA SER A 47 -10.39 21.50 -19.49
C SER A 47 -10.08 20.70 -18.22
N ILE A 48 -9.38 19.56 -18.36
CA ILE A 48 -8.97 18.74 -17.22
C ILE A 48 -7.97 19.51 -16.34
N GLU A 49 -6.93 20.11 -16.92
CA GLU A 49 -5.92 20.90 -16.21
C GLU A 49 -6.56 22.09 -15.47
N GLN A 50 -7.45 22.85 -16.10
CA GLN A 50 -8.17 23.95 -15.48
C GLN A 50 -9.06 23.48 -14.32
N SER A 51 -9.76 22.35 -14.48
CA SER A 51 -10.59 21.79 -13.41
C SER A 51 -9.77 21.36 -12.19
N LEU A 52 -8.53 20.88 -12.38
CA LEU A 52 -7.61 20.53 -11.31
C LEU A 52 -7.08 21.79 -10.62
N LEU A 53 -6.68 22.82 -11.37
CA LEU A 53 -6.18 24.09 -10.82
C LEU A 53 -7.26 24.86 -10.07
N ASN A 54 -8.50 24.83 -10.55
CA ASN A 54 -9.64 25.46 -9.90
C ASN A 54 -10.22 24.60 -8.75
N GLY A 55 -9.75 23.34 -8.58
CA GLY A 55 -10.26 22.40 -7.59
C GLY A 55 -11.69 21.93 -7.85
N THR A 56 -12.19 22.09 -9.09
CA THR A 56 -13.56 21.71 -9.51
C THR A 56 -13.62 20.29 -10.06
N TYR A 57 -12.48 19.64 -10.37
CA TYR A 57 -12.46 18.26 -10.87
C TYR A 57 -13.27 17.33 -9.95
N LEU A 58 -14.13 16.51 -10.55
CA LEU A 58 -14.95 15.52 -9.85
C LEU A 58 -14.62 14.11 -10.37
N PRO A 59 -14.07 13.22 -9.51
CA PRO A 59 -13.87 11.83 -9.86
C PRO A 59 -15.19 11.13 -10.20
N GLN A 60 -15.13 10.24 -11.18
CA GLN A 60 -16.25 9.35 -11.49
C GLN A 60 -16.39 8.25 -10.41
N PRO A 61 -17.56 7.60 -10.30
CA PRO A 61 -17.69 6.41 -9.49
C PRO A 61 -16.69 5.32 -9.89
N ILE A 62 -16.26 4.53 -8.91
CA ILE A 62 -15.34 3.41 -9.12
C ILE A 62 -16.18 2.17 -9.45
N LEU A 63 -15.84 1.43 -10.51
CA LEU A 63 -16.49 0.15 -10.81
C LEU A 63 -15.99 -0.92 -9.83
N GLY A 64 -16.89 -1.50 -9.04
CA GLY A 64 -16.61 -2.61 -8.15
C GLY A 64 -16.68 -3.95 -8.87
N VAL A 65 -15.59 -4.72 -8.81
CA VAL A 65 -15.51 -6.07 -9.39
C VAL A 65 -15.12 -7.06 -8.30
N GLU A 66 -15.94 -8.07 -8.08
CA GLU A 66 -15.64 -9.14 -7.13
C GLU A 66 -14.73 -10.20 -7.78
N ILE A 67 -13.58 -10.48 -7.12
CA ILE A 67 -12.64 -11.51 -7.55
C ILE A 67 -12.58 -12.60 -6.49
N PRO A 68 -12.74 -13.89 -6.86
CA PRO A 68 -12.62 -15.01 -5.92
C PRO A 68 -11.18 -15.12 -5.39
N LYS A 69 -11.05 -15.39 -4.09
CA LYS A 69 -9.79 -15.78 -3.45
C LYS A 69 -9.67 -17.32 -3.41
N SER A 70 -8.45 -17.83 -3.27
CA SER A 70 -8.17 -19.27 -3.15
C SER A 70 -8.90 -19.95 -1.98
N ASN A 71 -9.29 -19.19 -0.96
CA ASN A 71 -10.01 -19.68 0.23
C ASN A 71 -11.54 -19.58 0.13
N GLY A 72 -12.11 -19.41 -1.07
CA GLY A 72 -13.55 -19.30 -1.32
C GLY A 72 -14.19 -17.96 -0.95
N LYS A 73 -13.44 -17.01 -0.36
CA LYS A 73 -13.90 -15.64 -0.11
C LYS A 73 -13.72 -14.77 -1.36
N THR A 74 -14.45 -13.67 -1.47
CA THR A 74 -14.26 -12.69 -2.53
C THR A 74 -13.40 -11.51 -2.07
N ARG A 75 -12.74 -10.86 -3.04
CA ARG A 75 -12.08 -9.57 -2.88
C ARG A 75 -12.74 -8.57 -3.81
N LEU A 76 -13.13 -7.43 -3.29
CA LEU A 76 -13.66 -6.34 -4.10
C LEU A 76 -12.50 -5.51 -4.67
N LEU A 77 -12.34 -5.55 -5.99
CA LEU A 77 -11.47 -4.62 -6.70
C LEU A 77 -12.25 -3.38 -7.11
N GLY A 78 -11.63 -2.23 -6.95
CA GLY A 78 -12.17 -0.97 -7.45
C GLY A 78 -11.44 -0.55 -8.72
N VAL A 79 -12.15 -0.44 -9.83
CA VAL A 79 -11.61 -0.01 -11.12
C VAL A 79 -12.07 1.43 -11.38
N PRO A 80 -11.21 2.45 -11.16
CA PRO A 80 -11.51 3.83 -11.54
C PRO A 80 -11.56 3.98 -13.06
N THR A 81 -12.16 5.05 -13.56
CA THR A 81 -12.11 5.39 -14.99
C THR A 81 -10.66 5.55 -15.47
N VAL A 82 -10.43 5.43 -16.76
CA VAL A 82 -9.07 5.51 -17.32
C VAL A 82 -8.45 6.89 -17.09
N VAL A 83 -9.26 7.96 -17.16
CA VAL A 83 -8.83 9.33 -16.84
C VAL A 83 -8.46 9.45 -15.37
N ASP A 84 -9.32 8.99 -14.46
CA ASP A 84 -9.00 9.00 -13.02
C ASP A 84 -7.74 8.20 -12.71
N ARG A 85 -7.53 7.03 -13.32
CA ARG A 85 -6.31 6.24 -13.16
C ARG A 85 -5.06 7.01 -13.58
N MET A 86 -5.12 7.72 -14.70
CA MET A 86 -4.00 8.53 -15.17
C MET A 86 -3.70 9.68 -14.22
N LEU A 87 -4.71 10.40 -13.75
CA LEU A 87 -4.53 11.48 -12.78
C LEU A 87 -4.03 10.96 -11.43
N GLN A 88 -4.55 9.83 -10.96
CA GLN A 88 -4.07 9.14 -9.77
C GLN A 88 -2.61 8.69 -9.92
N GLN A 89 -2.23 8.18 -11.08
CA GLN A 89 -0.85 7.84 -11.40
C GLN A 89 0.05 9.08 -11.39
N ALA A 90 -0.39 10.19 -11.97
CA ALA A 90 0.36 11.45 -11.98
C ALA A 90 0.58 12.00 -10.56
N VAL A 91 -0.44 11.97 -9.71
CA VAL A 91 -0.33 12.33 -8.29
C VAL A 91 0.59 11.36 -7.55
N GLY A 92 0.42 10.05 -7.77
CA GLY A 92 1.23 9.01 -7.15
C GLY A 92 2.73 9.16 -7.43
N GLN A 93 3.11 9.51 -8.66
CA GLN A 93 4.51 9.75 -9.05
C GLN A 93 5.12 10.92 -8.26
N VAL A 94 4.39 12.02 -8.12
CA VAL A 94 4.87 13.20 -7.37
C VAL A 94 4.95 12.90 -5.87
N LEU A 95 3.97 12.18 -5.30
CA LEU A 95 3.99 11.76 -3.91
C LEU A 95 5.12 10.77 -3.63
N ALA A 96 5.33 9.79 -4.51
CA ALA A 96 6.40 8.81 -4.35
C ALA A 96 7.77 9.51 -4.24
N ASN A 97 8.09 10.43 -5.15
CA ASN A 97 9.32 11.19 -5.09
C ASN A 97 9.46 12.01 -3.80
N ARG A 98 8.36 12.48 -3.24
CA ARG A 98 8.38 13.33 -2.04
C ARG A 98 8.51 12.55 -0.74
N PHE A 99 7.96 11.34 -0.69
CA PHE A 99 7.92 10.51 0.52
C PHE A 99 9.01 9.44 0.55
N GLU A 100 9.63 9.09 -0.59
CA GLU A 100 10.60 7.98 -0.68
C GLU A 100 11.77 8.11 0.31
N MET A 101 12.26 9.33 0.52
CA MET A 101 13.38 9.59 1.45
C MET A 101 12.98 9.47 2.93
N ASP A 102 11.67 9.49 3.22
CA ASP A 102 11.17 9.39 4.60
C ASP A 102 10.88 7.94 5.02
N PHE A 103 10.75 7.02 4.05
CA PHE A 103 10.41 5.63 4.31
C PHE A 103 11.59 4.82 4.82
N GLU A 104 11.34 4.01 5.84
CA GLU A 104 12.36 3.16 6.46
C GLU A 104 12.92 2.09 5.50
N ASN A 105 14.17 1.72 5.71
CA ASN A 105 14.90 0.80 4.81
C ASN A 105 14.34 -0.62 4.79
N TYR A 106 13.65 -1.04 5.83
CA TYR A 106 13.03 -2.36 5.98
C TYR A 106 11.58 -2.43 5.50
N SER A 107 11.09 -1.36 4.87
CA SER A 107 9.84 -1.31 4.11
C SER A 107 10.14 -1.55 2.62
N TYR A 108 9.58 -2.60 2.04
CA TYR A 108 9.95 -3.08 0.69
C TYR A 108 8.83 -3.00 -0.33
N GLY A 109 7.57 -3.08 0.09
CA GLY A 109 6.43 -3.12 -0.83
C GLY A 109 6.15 -1.80 -1.54
N PHE A 110 5.86 -1.85 -2.84
CA PHE A 110 5.46 -0.69 -3.66
C PHE A 110 6.46 0.46 -3.70
N ARG A 111 7.74 0.18 -3.54
CA ARG A 111 8.81 1.18 -3.56
C ARG A 111 9.79 0.92 -4.71
N PRO A 112 10.37 1.99 -5.31
CA PRO A 112 11.38 1.85 -6.36
C PRO A 112 12.61 1.11 -5.80
N ASN A 113 13.21 0.24 -6.61
CA ASN A 113 14.42 -0.53 -6.28
C ASN A 113 14.27 -1.47 -5.05
N LYS A 114 13.06 -1.69 -4.57
CA LYS A 114 12.73 -2.65 -3.50
C LYS A 114 11.87 -3.79 -4.07
N ASN A 115 12.04 -5.00 -3.52
CA ASN A 115 11.28 -6.17 -3.97
C ASN A 115 11.10 -7.21 -2.86
N ALA A 116 10.23 -8.20 -3.12
CA ALA A 116 9.90 -9.26 -2.17
C ALA A 116 11.13 -10.09 -1.76
N ARG A 117 12.04 -10.39 -2.71
CA ARG A 117 13.24 -11.17 -2.42
C ARG A 117 14.14 -10.46 -1.40
N GLN A 118 14.32 -9.14 -1.50
CA GLN A 118 15.10 -8.36 -0.52
C GLN A 118 14.46 -8.44 0.88
N ALA A 119 13.12 -8.35 0.98
CA ALA A 119 12.40 -8.50 2.23
C ALA A 119 12.64 -9.87 2.88
N VAL A 120 12.50 -10.94 2.10
CA VAL A 120 12.68 -12.32 2.57
C VAL A 120 14.15 -12.58 2.99
N LEU A 121 15.13 -12.09 2.22
CA LEU A 121 16.55 -12.21 2.59
C LEU A 121 16.88 -11.46 3.88
N LYS A 122 16.27 -10.29 4.11
CA LYS A 122 16.43 -9.54 5.35
C LYS A 122 15.82 -10.27 6.55
N ALA A 123 14.66 -10.89 6.36
CA ALA A 123 14.06 -11.77 7.36
C ALA A 123 14.98 -12.94 7.73
N LEU A 124 15.55 -13.60 6.72
CA LEU A 124 16.51 -14.70 6.92
C LEU A 124 17.77 -14.24 7.69
N GLU A 125 18.29 -13.06 7.37
CA GLU A 125 19.43 -12.46 8.08
C GLU A 125 19.12 -12.29 9.57
N TYR A 126 17.94 -11.75 9.93
CA TYR A 126 17.52 -11.59 11.33
C TYR A 126 17.37 -12.94 12.04
N ILE A 127 16.70 -13.92 11.41
CA ILE A 127 16.53 -15.28 11.94
C ILE A 127 17.90 -15.91 12.21
N ASN A 128 18.84 -15.81 11.27
CA ASN A 128 20.19 -16.37 11.37
C ASN A 128 21.09 -15.61 12.35
N SER A 129 20.69 -14.39 12.74
CA SER A 129 21.33 -13.61 13.80
C SER A 129 20.74 -13.88 15.19
N GLY A 130 19.88 -14.92 15.32
CA GLY A 130 19.30 -15.37 16.59
C GLY A 130 17.98 -14.73 16.97
N TYR A 131 17.37 -13.90 16.10
CA TYR A 131 16.04 -13.32 16.31
C TYR A 131 14.98 -14.29 15.80
N GLN A 132 14.69 -15.34 16.59
CA GLN A 132 13.88 -16.48 16.18
C GLN A 132 12.47 -16.53 16.77
N ASP A 133 12.10 -15.56 17.61
CA ASP A 133 10.73 -15.36 18.09
C ASP A 133 10.09 -14.26 17.22
N ILE A 134 9.31 -14.69 16.21
CA ILE A 134 8.80 -13.83 15.16
C ILE A 134 7.37 -13.45 15.48
N ILE A 135 7.11 -12.16 15.57
CA ILE A 135 5.75 -11.61 15.70
C ILE A 135 5.24 -11.40 14.28
N ASP A 136 4.25 -12.19 13.89
CA ASP A 136 3.58 -12.14 12.59
C ASP A 136 2.21 -11.50 12.79
N ILE A 137 1.97 -10.35 12.16
CA ILE A 137 0.70 -9.61 12.29
C ILE A 137 0.03 -9.45 10.93
N ASP A 138 -1.19 -9.97 10.83
CA ASP A 138 -2.09 -9.83 9.69
C ASP A 138 -3.09 -8.70 9.98
N LEU A 139 -3.09 -7.64 9.16
CA LEU A 139 -4.06 -6.56 9.25
C LEU A 139 -5.38 -6.98 8.59
N LYS A 140 -6.48 -6.91 9.34
CA LYS A 140 -7.79 -7.31 8.83
C LYS A 140 -8.27 -6.31 7.76
N SER A 141 -8.32 -6.76 6.50
CA SER A 141 -8.84 -5.94 5.38
C SER A 141 -8.23 -4.53 5.32
N PHE A 142 -6.91 -4.44 5.44
CA PHE A 142 -6.19 -3.17 5.58
C PHE A 142 -6.68 -2.08 4.62
N PHE A 143 -6.75 -2.39 3.31
CA PHE A 143 -7.17 -1.42 2.30
C PHE A 143 -8.59 -0.88 2.52
N ASP A 144 -9.49 -1.66 3.13
CA ASP A 144 -10.87 -1.26 3.41
C ASP A 144 -10.99 -0.48 4.73
N GLU A 145 -10.00 -0.61 5.63
CA GLU A 145 -10.02 -0.06 6.98
C GLU A 145 -9.25 1.26 7.15
N VAL A 146 -8.50 1.72 6.15
CA VAL A 146 -7.74 2.97 6.23
C VAL A 146 -8.64 4.16 6.59
N ASP A 147 -8.39 4.80 7.73
CA ASP A 147 -9.11 6.00 8.16
C ASP A 147 -8.69 7.20 7.31
N HIS A 148 -9.65 7.80 6.59
CA HIS A 148 -9.38 8.94 5.70
C HIS A 148 -8.87 10.17 6.44
N CYS A 149 -9.30 10.41 7.69
CA CYS A 149 -8.87 11.57 8.46
C CYS A 149 -7.39 11.43 8.85
N ILE A 150 -7.00 10.25 9.36
CA ILE A 150 -5.61 9.96 9.70
C ILE A 150 -4.73 10.07 8.45
N LEU A 151 -5.09 9.39 7.37
CA LEU A 151 -4.33 9.43 6.12
C LEU A 151 -4.15 10.86 5.58
N LEU A 152 -5.22 11.67 5.57
CA LEU A 152 -5.14 13.06 5.10
C LEU A 152 -4.28 13.94 6.02
N GLN A 153 -4.28 13.69 7.34
CA GLN A 153 -3.39 14.39 8.27
C GLN A 153 -1.91 14.02 8.00
N LEU A 154 -1.61 12.75 7.75
CA LEU A 154 -0.25 12.30 7.41
C LEU A 154 0.22 12.93 6.09
N LEU A 155 -0.63 12.93 5.08
CA LEU A 155 -0.36 13.61 3.81
C LEU A 155 -0.09 15.11 4.02
N TYR A 156 -0.92 15.80 4.83
CA TYR A 156 -0.80 17.23 5.07
C TYR A 156 0.55 17.63 5.66
N ARG A 157 1.18 16.79 6.46
CA ARG A 157 2.51 17.08 7.05
C ARG A 157 3.56 17.41 5.99
N ARG A 158 3.46 16.82 4.80
CA ARG A 158 4.43 16.96 3.69
C ARG A 158 3.87 17.65 2.46
N VAL A 159 2.60 17.46 2.16
CA VAL A 159 2.00 17.92 0.89
C VAL A 159 1.65 19.41 0.95
N LYS A 160 1.11 19.94 2.00
CA LYS A 160 0.74 21.36 2.22
C LYS A 160 0.16 22.09 0.99
N CYS A 161 -0.49 21.35 0.09
CA CYS A 161 -1.16 21.86 -1.11
C CYS A 161 -2.66 21.55 -0.99
N PRO A 162 -3.51 22.52 -0.70
CA PRO A 162 -4.94 22.30 -0.48
C PRO A 162 -5.66 21.69 -1.68
N LEU A 163 -5.29 22.05 -2.91
CA LEU A 163 -5.86 21.51 -4.14
C LEU A 163 -5.59 20.01 -4.28
N THR A 164 -4.34 19.61 -4.09
CA THR A 164 -3.97 18.19 -4.17
C THR A 164 -4.65 17.35 -3.07
N LEU A 165 -4.68 17.86 -1.84
CA LEU A 165 -5.34 17.16 -0.73
C LEU A 165 -6.86 17.05 -0.94
N ARG A 166 -7.49 18.10 -1.48
CA ARG A 166 -8.91 18.07 -1.85
C ARG A 166 -9.18 17.02 -2.94
N LEU A 167 -8.30 16.94 -3.94
CA LEU A 167 -8.40 15.95 -5.01
C LEU A 167 -8.27 14.52 -4.46
N ILE A 168 -7.26 14.24 -3.64
CA ILE A 168 -7.09 12.94 -3.00
C ILE A 168 -8.31 12.59 -2.15
N ARG A 169 -8.82 13.55 -1.35
CA ARG A 169 -10.05 13.34 -0.56
C ARG A 169 -11.26 13.00 -1.42
N LYS A 170 -11.41 13.62 -2.60
CA LYS A 170 -12.49 13.31 -3.54
C LYS A 170 -12.37 11.87 -4.05
N TRP A 171 -11.18 11.40 -4.43
CA TRP A 171 -10.96 10.00 -4.84
C TRP A 171 -11.21 9.01 -3.70
N LEU A 172 -10.75 9.29 -2.49
CA LEU A 172 -11.00 8.44 -1.33
C LEU A 172 -12.50 8.28 -1.04
N ARG A 173 -13.31 9.31 -1.33
CA ARG A 173 -14.76 9.34 -1.11
C ARG A 173 -15.59 8.99 -2.34
N ALA A 174 -14.97 8.80 -3.50
CA ALA A 174 -15.69 8.39 -4.70
C ALA A 174 -16.51 7.12 -4.43
N PRO A 175 -17.80 7.09 -4.76
CA PRO A 175 -18.63 5.93 -4.51
C PRO A 175 -18.19 4.75 -5.38
N ILE A 176 -18.45 3.53 -4.90
CA ILE A 176 -18.23 2.31 -5.69
C ILE A 176 -19.58 1.85 -6.24
N LEU A 177 -19.59 1.53 -7.53
CA LEU A 177 -20.72 0.91 -8.21
C LEU A 177 -20.59 -0.61 -8.08
N ILE A 178 -21.46 -1.25 -7.31
CA ILE A 178 -21.49 -2.71 -7.09
C ILE A 178 -22.89 -3.20 -7.48
N ASN A 179 -22.98 -4.12 -8.42
CA ASN A 179 -24.24 -4.71 -8.87
C ASN A 179 -25.32 -3.65 -9.18
N GLY A 180 -24.93 -2.58 -9.89
CA GLY A 180 -25.82 -1.48 -10.26
C GLY A 180 -26.14 -0.48 -9.14
N LYS A 181 -25.63 -0.66 -7.91
CA LYS A 181 -25.87 0.23 -6.77
C LYS A 181 -24.64 1.04 -6.41
N LEU A 182 -24.79 2.34 -6.18
CA LEU A 182 -23.74 3.22 -5.71
C LEU A 182 -23.60 3.13 -4.18
N VAL A 183 -22.45 2.66 -3.72
CA VAL A 183 -22.10 2.54 -2.30
C VAL A 183 -21.14 3.66 -1.92
N LYS A 184 -21.53 4.49 -0.95
CA LYS A 184 -20.69 5.58 -0.42
C LYS A 184 -19.55 5.02 0.43
N ARG A 185 -18.38 5.64 0.32
CA ARG A 185 -17.19 5.26 1.08
C ARG A 185 -16.88 6.32 2.15
N ARG A 186 -16.62 5.86 3.38
CA ARG A 186 -16.22 6.71 4.51
C ARG A 186 -14.81 6.39 5.01
N LYS A 187 -14.28 5.23 4.65
CA LYS A 187 -12.93 4.74 4.96
C LYS A 187 -12.40 3.87 3.81
N GLY A 188 -11.16 3.51 3.89
CA GLY A 188 -10.48 2.63 2.94
C GLY A 188 -9.93 3.33 1.71
N VAL A 189 -8.98 2.67 1.07
CA VAL A 189 -8.41 3.03 -0.24
C VAL A 189 -8.78 1.96 -1.26
N PRO A 190 -9.15 2.32 -2.50
CA PRO A 190 -9.63 1.33 -3.47
C PRO A 190 -8.50 0.36 -3.87
N GLN A 191 -8.72 -0.94 -3.71
CA GLN A 191 -7.81 -1.93 -4.27
C GLN A 191 -7.92 -1.91 -5.81
N GLY A 192 -6.81 -1.58 -6.49
CA GLY A 192 -6.76 -1.39 -7.96
C GLY A 192 -6.59 0.05 -8.43
N SER A 193 -6.65 1.03 -7.53
CA SER A 193 -6.28 2.42 -7.83
C SER A 193 -4.75 2.56 -7.87
N PRO A 194 -4.18 3.25 -8.88
CA PRO A 194 -2.73 3.54 -8.94
C PRO A 194 -2.20 4.34 -7.76
N LEU A 195 -3.06 5.07 -7.07
CA LEU A 195 -2.69 5.89 -5.91
C LEU A 195 -2.63 5.08 -4.61
N SER A 196 -3.36 3.97 -4.52
CA SER A 196 -3.49 3.19 -3.27
C SER A 196 -2.15 2.65 -2.73
N PRO A 197 -1.19 2.19 -3.53
CA PRO A 197 0.10 1.73 -3.04
C PRO A 197 0.88 2.78 -2.25
N ILE A 198 1.01 3.99 -2.78
CA ILE A 198 1.73 5.07 -2.07
C ILE A 198 0.96 5.55 -0.83
N LEU A 199 -0.38 5.62 -0.89
CA LEU A 199 -1.20 5.97 0.28
C LEU A 199 -1.09 4.94 1.39
N SER A 200 -1.00 3.65 1.04
CA SER A 200 -0.75 2.56 1.99
C SER A 200 0.58 2.71 2.70
N ASN A 201 1.64 2.99 1.94
CA ASN A 201 2.97 3.22 2.52
C ASN A 201 2.99 4.43 3.43
N ILE A 202 2.35 5.56 3.05
CA ILE A 202 2.26 6.75 3.90
C ILE A 202 1.52 6.45 5.21
N MET A 203 0.44 5.65 5.17
CA MET A 203 -0.30 5.24 6.35
C MET A 203 0.54 4.36 7.29
N LEU A 204 1.29 3.40 6.74
CA LEU A 204 2.08 2.43 7.50
C LEU A 204 3.49 2.94 7.87
N ASP A 205 3.94 4.05 7.32
CA ASP A 205 5.19 4.70 7.71
C ASP A 205 5.20 5.13 9.19
N GLU A 206 4.04 5.48 9.75
CA GLU A 206 3.92 5.74 11.19
C GLU A 206 4.19 4.48 12.03
N LEU A 207 3.80 3.30 11.53
CA LEU A 207 4.17 2.03 12.16
C LEU A 207 5.67 1.78 12.02
N ASP A 208 6.23 1.96 10.83
CA ASP A 208 7.66 1.77 10.58
C ASP A 208 8.50 2.66 11.53
N LYS A 209 8.13 3.92 11.67
CA LYS A 209 8.78 4.86 12.60
C LYS A 209 8.65 4.47 14.06
N GLU A 210 7.52 3.88 14.46
CA GLU A 210 7.34 3.37 15.83
C GLU A 210 8.24 2.17 16.09
N LEU A 211 8.34 1.25 15.12
CA LEU A 211 9.23 0.09 15.19
C LEU A 211 10.71 0.51 15.26
N ASP A 212 11.11 1.51 14.48
CA ASP A 212 12.49 2.05 14.49
C ASP A 212 12.83 2.71 15.83
N ARG A 213 11.96 3.59 16.32
CA ARG A 213 12.11 4.23 17.66
C ARG A 213 12.27 3.21 18.78
N SER A 214 11.59 2.09 18.69
CA SER A 214 11.66 1.00 19.66
C SER A 214 12.88 0.09 19.44
N GLY A 215 13.73 0.36 18.44
CA GLY A 215 14.92 -0.45 18.11
C GLY A 215 14.59 -1.86 17.63
N LEU A 216 13.38 -2.09 17.14
CA LEU A 216 12.89 -3.41 16.75
C LEU A 216 13.39 -3.81 15.36
N LYS A 217 13.83 -5.05 15.23
CA LYS A 217 14.09 -5.64 13.91
C LYS A 217 12.77 -5.98 13.25
N SER A 218 12.52 -5.42 12.08
CA SER A 218 11.26 -5.61 11.35
C SER A 218 11.47 -5.73 9.85
N VAL A 219 10.52 -6.33 9.18
CA VAL A 219 10.41 -6.39 7.72
C VAL A 219 8.96 -6.14 7.37
N ARG A 220 8.72 -5.20 6.45
CA ARG A 220 7.38 -4.93 5.91
C ARG A 220 7.36 -4.98 4.38
N TYR A 221 6.36 -5.65 3.84
CA TYR A 221 6.05 -5.64 2.41
C TYR A 221 4.57 -5.31 2.22
N ALA A 222 4.26 -4.07 1.84
CA ALA A 222 2.89 -3.53 1.82
C ALA A 222 2.24 -3.62 3.21
N ASP A 223 1.13 -4.34 3.36
CA ASP A 223 0.41 -4.60 4.61
C ASP A 223 0.90 -5.84 5.37
N ASP A 224 1.74 -6.69 4.75
CA ASP A 224 2.41 -7.80 5.43
C ASP A 224 3.63 -7.30 6.20
N PHE A 225 3.68 -7.49 7.51
CA PHE A 225 4.85 -7.14 8.31
C PHE A 225 5.11 -8.12 9.45
N SER A 226 6.37 -8.25 9.77
CA SER A 226 6.86 -9.13 10.83
C SER A 226 7.95 -8.45 11.64
N MET A 227 8.01 -8.78 12.93
CA MET A 227 9.02 -8.28 13.86
C MET A 227 9.78 -9.46 14.48
N TYR A 228 11.06 -9.26 14.73
CA TYR A 228 11.98 -10.34 15.09
C TYR A 228 12.58 -10.08 16.47
N CYS A 229 12.41 -11.02 17.41
CA CYS A 229 12.84 -10.93 18.79
C CYS A 229 13.76 -12.09 19.17
N LYS A 230 14.61 -11.89 20.19
CA LYS A 230 15.51 -12.94 20.72
C LYS A 230 14.85 -13.82 21.80
N SER A 231 13.71 -13.39 22.34
CA SER A 231 13.00 -14.15 23.37
C SER A 231 11.49 -14.01 23.23
N GLN A 232 10.76 -15.05 23.63
CA GLN A 232 9.30 -15.07 23.60
C GLN A 232 8.68 -14.03 24.55
N TRP A 233 9.32 -13.75 25.67
CA TRP A 233 8.87 -12.70 26.59
C TRP A 233 8.89 -11.34 25.92
N HIS A 234 10.02 -10.99 25.26
CA HIS A 234 10.14 -9.74 24.53
C HIS A 234 9.11 -9.69 23.38
N ALA A 235 8.94 -10.78 22.64
CA ALA A 235 7.97 -10.86 21.56
C ALA A 235 6.52 -10.63 22.06
N ARG A 236 6.13 -11.18 23.21
CA ARG A 236 4.79 -10.93 23.78
C ARG A 236 4.60 -9.47 24.19
N LYS A 237 5.57 -8.88 24.87
CA LYS A 237 5.52 -7.48 25.29
C LYS A 237 5.39 -6.56 24.06
N THR A 238 6.30 -6.69 23.12
CA THR A 238 6.32 -5.92 21.88
C THR A 238 5.04 -6.09 21.05
N GLY A 239 4.57 -7.33 20.88
CA GLY A 239 3.33 -7.61 20.16
C GLY A 239 2.12 -6.88 20.74
N ASN A 240 2.01 -6.82 22.07
CA ASN A 240 0.95 -6.06 22.74
C ASN A 240 1.08 -4.54 22.54
N GLU A 241 2.29 -3.99 22.64
CA GLU A 241 2.54 -2.56 22.40
C GLU A 241 2.17 -2.16 20.98
N ILE A 242 2.59 -2.92 19.99
CA ILE A 242 2.25 -2.67 18.57
C ILE A 242 0.77 -2.88 18.30
N PHE A 243 0.12 -3.89 18.93
CA PHE A 243 -1.33 -4.05 18.84
C PHE A 243 -2.07 -2.80 19.33
N LEU A 244 -1.66 -2.24 20.48
CA LEU A 244 -2.26 -1.03 21.03
C LEU A 244 -2.00 0.19 20.12
N PHE A 245 -0.79 0.31 19.57
CA PHE A 245 -0.44 1.37 18.62
C PHE A 245 -1.32 1.32 17.37
N LEU A 246 -1.42 0.17 16.70
CA LEU A 246 -2.25 -0.01 15.52
C LEU A 246 -3.72 0.34 15.79
N LYS A 247 -4.26 -0.12 16.92
CA LYS A 247 -5.64 0.13 17.31
C LYS A 247 -5.90 1.60 17.65
N SER A 248 -5.05 2.21 18.46
CA SER A 248 -5.29 3.56 19.02
C SER A 248 -4.84 4.68 18.10
N LYS A 249 -3.69 4.54 17.43
CA LYS A 249 -3.10 5.58 16.60
C LYS A 249 -3.52 5.49 15.15
N LEU A 250 -3.52 4.28 14.57
CA LEU A 250 -3.84 4.07 13.16
C LEU A 250 -5.29 3.59 12.93
N ARG A 251 -6.00 3.17 13.98
CA ARG A 251 -7.36 2.60 13.92
C ARG A 251 -7.46 1.40 12.97
N LEU A 252 -6.36 0.64 12.87
CA LEU A 252 -6.29 -0.54 12.01
C LEU A 252 -6.62 -1.80 12.83
N PRO A 253 -7.61 -2.59 12.41
CA PRO A 253 -7.95 -3.84 13.07
C PRO A 253 -6.95 -4.95 12.69
N ILE A 254 -6.62 -5.79 13.67
CA ILE A 254 -5.75 -6.96 13.49
C ILE A 254 -6.62 -8.22 13.36
N ASN A 255 -6.24 -9.11 12.49
CA ASN A 255 -6.79 -10.45 12.38
C ASN A 255 -6.14 -11.37 13.42
N ARG A 256 -6.81 -11.54 14.57
CA ARG A 256 -6.28 -12.32 15.70
C ARG A 256 -6.07 -13.80 15.39
N GLU A 257 -6.84 -14.37 14.49
CA GLU A 257 -6.74 -15.79 14.12
C GLU A 257 -5.47 -16.08 13.33
N LYS A 258 -5.02 -15.11 12.53
CA LYS A 258 -3.84 -15.24 11.69
C LYS A 258 -2.58 -14.66 12.33
N SER A 259 -2.72 -13.73 13.27
CA SER A 259 -1.59 -13.10 13.94
C SER A 259 -1.09 -13.93 15.11
N GLY A 260 0.21 -13.90 15.37
CA GLY A 260 0.78 -14.63 16.50
C GLY A 260 2.30 -14.57 16.56
N ILE A 261 2.86 -15.20 17.61
CA ILE A 261 4.29 -15.40 17.73
C ILE A 261 4.63 -16.77 17.16
N ARG A 262 5.57 -16.81 16.23
CA ARG A 262 5.96 -18.02 15.50
C ARG A 262 7.46 -18.30 15.63
N ARG A 263 7.83 -19.57 15.54
CA ARG A 263 9.23 -19.96 15.30
C ARG A 263 9.48 -20.03 13.79
N PRO A 264 10.72 -19.90 13.32
CA PRO A 264 11.03 -19.85 11.87
C PRO A 264 10.40 -20.99 11.06
N VAL A 265 10.38 -22.22 11.60
CA VAL A 265 9.78 -23.39 10.93
C VAL A 265 8.27 -23.30 10.70
N ASN A 266 7.59 -22.46 11.48
CA ASN A 266 6.13 -22.23 11.41
C ASN A 266 5.79 -20.84 10.86
N PHE A 267 6.77 -20.17 10.24
CA PHE A 267 6.62 -18.84 9.68
C PHE A 267 6.85 -18.88 8.18
N SER A 268 6.02 -18.17 7.44
CA SER A 268 6.20 -17.95 6.01
C SER A 268 6.08 -16.46 5.70
N LEU A 269 6.86 -15.97 4.76
CA LEU A 269 6.85 -14.59 4.30
C LEU A 269 6.87 -14.56 2.78
N LEU A 270 5.86 -13.94 2.17
CA LEU A 270 5.76 -13.73 0.71
C LEU A 270 5.98 -15.02 -0.12
N GLY A 271 5.41 -16.14 0.34
CA GLY A 271 5.53 -17.44 -0.33
C GLY A 271 6.84 -18.18 -0.05
N TYR A 272 7.63 -17.74 0.93
CA TYR A 272 8.85 -18.46 1.37
C TYR A 272 8.71 -18.92 2.81
N GLY A 273 9.12 -20.18 3.07
CA GLY A 273 9.31 -20.74 4.41
C GLY A 273 10.78 -20.73 4.81
N PHE A 274 11.02 -20.98 6.11
CA PHE A 274 12.35 -21.00 6.71
C PHE A 274 12.60 -22.37 7.34
N VAL A 275 13.52 -23.15 6.78
CA VAL A 275 13.86 -24.48 7.28
C VAL A 275 15.29 -24.53 7.81
N PRO A 276 15.59 -25.35 8.84
CA PRO A 276 16.95 -25.50 9.32
C PRO A 276 17.89 -25.96 8.20
N THR A 277 19.11 -25.43 8.17
CA THR A 277 20.15 -25.97 7.32
C THR A 277 20.88 -27.10 8.03
N TYR A 278 21.25 -28.14 7.27
CA TYR A 278 22.01 -29.28 7.76
C TYR A 278 23.48 -29.26 7.28
N LYS A 279 23.91 -28.14 6.69
CA LYS A 279 25.29 -27.99 6.25
C LYS A 279 26.25 -27.98 7.45
N LYS A 280 27.40 -28.66 7.30
CA LYS A 280 28.45 -28.72 8.33
C LYS A 280 28.91 -27.31 8.66
N GLY A 281 28.94 -26.99 9.96
CA GLY A 281 29.32 -25.65 10.45
C GLY A 281 28.16 -24.64 10.55
N GLU A 282 26.98 -24.95 10.04
CA GLU A 282 25.81 -24.04 10.05
C GLU A 282 24.73 -24.46 11.07
N LYS A 283 25.13 -25.08 12.19
CA LYS A 283 24.16 -25.51 13.23
C LYS A 283 23.33 -24.30 13.73
N GLY A 284 22.00 -24.46 13.75
CA GLY A 284 21.07 -23.41 14.18
C GLY A 284 20.79 -22.31 13.16
N LYS A 285 21.30 -22.45 11.91
CA LYS A 285 20.97 -21.57 10.80
C LYS A 285 19.78 -22.11 10.00
N TYR A 286 19.17 -21.22 9.25
CA TYR A 286 18.01 -21.49 8.41
C TYR A 286 18.31 -21.13 6.95
N GLN A 287 17.60 -21.78 6.05
CA GLN A 287 17.61 -21.48 4.62
C GLN A 287 16.19 -21.30 4.10
N LEU A 288 16.06 -20.66 2.94
CA LEU A 288 14.77 -20.41 2.31
C LEU A 288 14.30 -21.63 1.53
N VAL A 289 13.00 -21.91 1.60
CA VAL A 289 12.29 -22.83 0.72
C VAL A 289 11.05 -22.12 0.18
N VAL A 290 10.63 -22.49 -1.03
CA VAL A 290 9.35 -22.00 -1.56
C VAL A 290 8.24 -22.68 -0.75
N SER A 291 7.36 -21.91 -0.17
CA SER A 291 6.18 -22.43 0.55
C SER A 291 5.16 -22.88 -0.50
N CYS A 292 4.80 -24.16 -0.50
CA CYS A 292 3.73 -24.71 -1.34
C CYS A 292 2.37 -24.23 -0.87
#